data_08ac9cad751c950b1230612c594a0cc9
#
_entry.id   08ac9cad751c950b1230612c594a0cc9
#
_cell.length_a   1.000
_cell.length_b   1.000
_cell.length_c   1.000
_cell.angle_alpha   90.00
_cell.angle_beta   90.00
_cell.angle_gamma   90.00
#
_symmetry.space_group_name_H-M   'P 1'
#
loop_
_entity.id
_entity.type
_entity.pdbx_description
1 polymer ?
#
loop_
_entity_poly.entity_id
_entity_poly.type
_entity_poly.pdbx_seq_one_letter_code
_entity_poly.pdbx_strand_id
1 'polypeptide(L)'
;MNAPRWLLPFTHGVDMGAIDSVVRFAQSAGATLVPVTLIAVPHERRSRGVRLEHIQQSKDFLEAVQFKAARLEVPVERYEVFTGDVLKSIALLVQDLRCDSIVLVTSEQQEMLLRASELKRLLMEPPASLVLMRLPARTGRTQTPQVVSRFLRWLRGLWGYRDDAQDAPGVEEPSWIRMEEPHQG
;
A
#
# COMPACT_ATOMS: atom_id res chain seq x y z
N MET A 1 11.04 24.75 -15.84
CA MET A 1 11.69 23.63 -15.11
C MET A 1 10.56 22.67 -14.70
N ASN A 2 10.67 21.39 -15.02
CA ASN A 2 9.65 20.42 -14.59
C ASN A 2 9.75 20.23 -13.07
N ALA A 3 8.60 20.04 -12.41
CA ALA A 3 8.57 19.69 -10.99
C ALA A 3 9.33 18.38 -10.74
N PRO A 4 10.17 18.28 -9.69
CA PRO A 4 10.87 17.04 -9.39
C PRO A 4 9.89 15.92 -9.08
N ARG A 5 10.21 14.69 -9.51
CA ARG A 5 9.37 13.51 -9.37
C ARG A 5 9.99 12.56 -8.35
N TRP A 6 9.26 12.25 -7.30
CA TRP A 6 9.77 11.46 -6.19
C TRP A 6 9.02 10.14 -6.05
N LEU A 7 9.72 9.03 -6.25
CA LEU A 7 9.18 7.69 -6.02
C LEU A 7 9.05 7.43 -4.51
N LEU A 8 7.87 7.02 -4.07
CA LEU A 8 7.60 6.60 -2.69
C LEU A 8 7.22 5.11 -2.69
N PRO A 9 8.19 4.19 -2.53
CA PRO A 9 7.93 2.76 -2.56
C PRO A 9 7.30 2.28 -1.25
N PHE A 10 6.38 1.31 -1.36
CA PHE A 10 5.68 0.68 -0.25
C PHE A 10 5.59 -0.84 -0.45
N THR A 11 5.93 -1.60 0.58
CA THR A 11 5.75 -3.05 0.64
C THR A 11 4.94 -3.51 1.84
N HIS A 12 4.96 -2.76 2.95
CA HIS A 12 4.21 -3.07 4.17
C HIS A 12 4.22 -1.91 5.17
N GLY A 13 3.37 -1.99 6.19
CA GLY A 13 3.41 -1.10 7.33
C GLY A 13 2.92 0.33 7.03
N VAL A 14 1.62 0.51 6.85
CA VAL A 14 1.04 1.85 6.66
C VAL A 14 1.22 2.70 7.92
N ASP A 15 2.05 3.74 7.83
CA ASP A 15 2.23 4.73 8.89
C ASP A 15 1.77 6.12 8.44
N MET A 16 0.72 6.61 9.09
CA MET A 16 0.10 7.89 8.74
C MET A 16 0.99 9.10 9.04
N GLY A 17 1.91 8.99 10.00
CA GLY A 17 2.88 10.05 10.32
C GLY A 17 3.98 10.13 9.27
N ALA A 18 4.44 8.97 8.79
CA ALA A 18 5.38 8.88 7.69
C ALA A 18 4.78 9.51 6.42
N ILE A 19 3.56 9.13 6.06
CA ILE A 19 2.85 9.67 4.90
C ILE A 19 2.67 11.19 5.03
N ASP A 20 2.22 11.69 6.18
CA ASP A 20 2.05 13.14 6.40
C ASP A 20 3.36 13.91 6.24
N SER A 21 4.45 13.37 6.78
CA SER A 21 5.77 13.99 6.69
C SER A 21 6.29 14.03 5.26
N VAL A 22 6.15 12.95 4.50
CA VAL A 22 6.55 12.88 3.09
C VAL A 22 5.75 13.85 2.24
N VAL A 23 4.42 13.91 2.43
CA VAL A 23 3.57 14.81 1.64
C VAL A 23 3.89 16.28 1.93
N ARG A 24 4.10 16.66 3.20
CA ARG A 24 4.54 18.03 3.55
C ARG A 24 5.91 18.39 2.96
N PHE A 25 6.83 17.43 2.96
CA PHE A 25 8.13 17.65 2.38
C PHE A 25 8.04 17.80 0.84
N ALA A 26 7.24 16.97 0.18
CA ALA A 26 6.97 17.12 -1.25
C ALA A 26 6.32 18.47 -1.59
N GLN A 27 5.37 18.93 -0.77
CA GLN A 27 4.76 20.25 -0.89
C GLN A 27 5.81 21.36 -0.84
N SER A 28 6.69 21.32 0.17
CA SER A 28 7.73 22.36 0.35
C SER A 28 8.74 22.40 -0.79
N ALA A 29 8.97 21.28 -1.46
CA ALA A 29 9.87 21.14 -2.60
C ALA A 29 9.19 21.35 -3.96
N GLY A 30 7.87 21.53 -4.00
CA GLY A 30 7.11 21.59 -5.24
C GLY A 30 7.20 20.30 -6.07
N ALA A 31 7.34 19.14 -5.39
CA ALA A 31 7.55 17.85 -6.03
C ALA A 31 6.23 17.14 -6.36
N THR A 32 6.25 16.36 -7.44
CA THR A 32 5.20 15.35 -7.71
C THR A 32 5.54 14.07 -6.99
N LEU A 33 4.62 13.54 -6.17
CA LEU A 33 4.77 12.24 -5.53
C LEU A 33 4.31 11.11 -6.46
N VAL A 34 5.11 10.05 -6.51
CA VAL A 34 4.83 8.82 -7.24
C VAL A 34 4.80 7.66 -6.25
N PRO A 35 3.70 7.50 -5.45
CA PRO A 35 3.56 6.37 -4.56
C PRO A 35 3.35 5.08 -5.36
N VAL A 36 4.17 4.07 -5.05
CA VAL A 36 4.16 2.77 -5.70
C VAL A 36 4.03 1.68 -4.67
N THR A 37 2.98 0.87 -4.76
CA THR A 37 2.86 -0.34 -3.96
C THR A 37 3.46 -1.54 -4.71
N LEU A 38 4.30 -2.28 -4.02
CA LEU A 38 5.03 -3.42 -4.54
C LEU A 38 4.54 -4.68 -3.84
N ILE A 39 3.65 -5.41 -4.51
CA ILE A 39 3.03 -6.62 -3.98
C ILE A 39 3.89 -7.81 -4.39
N ALA A 40 4.62 -8.38 -3.44
CA ALA A 40 5.48 -9.52 -3.69
C ALA A 40 4.67 -10.79 -4.05
N VAL A 41 4.94 -11.37 -5.21
CA VAL A 41 4.38 -12.65 -5.66
C VAL A 41 5.48 -13.71 -5.57
N PRO A 42 5.42 -14.64 -4.59
CA PRO A 42 6.43 -15.69 -4.47
C PRO A 42 6.43 -16.61 -5.68
N HIS A 43 7.61 -16.87 -6.28
CA HIS A 43 7.77 -17.73 -7.46
C HIS A 43 7.23 -19.16 -7.26
N GLU A 44 7.35 -19.69 -6.04
CA GLU A 44 6.97 -21.08 -5.72
C GLU A 44 5.47 -21.26 -5.40
N ARG A 45 4.70 -20.19 -5.28
CA ARG A 45 3.29 -20.24 -4.85
C ARG A 45 2.32 -19.71 -5.89
N ARG A 46 2.50 -20.05 -7.15
CA ARG A 46 1.51 -19.75 -8.21
C ARG A 46 0.09 -20.30 -7.90
N SER A 47 -0.02 -21.25 -6.97
CA SER A 47 -1.30 -21.86 -6.56
C SER A 47 -2.01 -21.17 -5.38
N ARG A 48 -1.36 -20.26 -4.66
CA ARG A 48 -1.95 -19.62 -3.46
C ARG A 48 -2.16 -18.11 -3.59
N GLY A 49 -2.25 -17.55 -4.74
CA GLY A 49 -2.59 -16.13 -4.94
C GLY A 49 -1.88 -15.12 -4.01
N VAL A 50 -2.02 -13.86 -4.28
CA VAL A 50 -1.60 -12.78 -3.37
C VAL A 50 -2.55 -12.79 -2.16
N ARG A 51 -2.01 -12.62 -0.95
CA ARG A 51 -2.85 -12.53 0.25
C ARG A 51 -3.68 -11.26 0.19
N LEU A 52 -4.98 -11.39 0.41
CA LEU A 52 -5.93 -10.27 0.41
C LEU A 52 -5.49 -9.11 1.32
N GLU A 53 -4.83 -9.45 2.45
CA GLU A 53 -4.27 -8.47 3.38
C GLU A 53 -3.24 -7.53 2.73
N HIS A 54 -2.37 -8.05 1.85
CA HIS A 54 -1.39 -7.22 1.15
C HIS A 54 -2.05 -6.30 0.13
N ILE A 55 -3.07 -6.80 -0.58
CA ILE A 55 -3.85 -5.97 -1.51
C ILE A 55 -4.57 -4.86 -0.75
N GLN A 56 -5.16 -5.19 0.40
CA GLN A 56 -5.85 -4.19 1.21
C GLN A 56 -4.88 -3.13 1.75
N GLN A 57 -3.73 -3.53 2.30
CA GLN A 57 -2.70 -2.60 2.75
C GLN A 57 -2.18 -1.69 1.62
N SER A 58 -2.03 -2.24 0.41
CA SER A 58 -1.69 -1.49 -0.80
C SER A 58 -2.69 -0.37 -1.08
N LYS A 59 -3.96 -0.71 -1.10
CA LYS A 59 -5.06 0.25 -1.33
C LYS A 59 -5.09 1.31 -0.23
N ASP A 60 -5.04 0.87 1.03
CA ASP A 60 -5.06 1.77 2.19
C ASP A 60 -3.90 2.78 2.15
N PHE A 61 -2.71 2.34 1.74
CA PHE A 61 -1.57 3.22 1.56
C PHE A 61 -1.79 4.25 0.45
N LEU A 62 -2.19 3.80 -0.75
CA LEU A 62 -2.41 4.69 -1.88
C LEU A 62 -3.52 5.71 -1.61
N GLU A 63 -4.60 5.30 -0.97
CA GLU A 63 -5.70 6.18 -0.56
C GLU A 63 -5.24 7.20 0.50
N ALA A 64 -4.46 6.76 1.48
CA ALA A 64 -3.93 7.65 2.51
C ALA A 64 -3.00 8.72 1.92
N VAL A 65 -2.10 8.35 1.00
CA VAL A 65 -1.24 9.31 0.29
C VAL A 65 -2.08 10.28 -0.53
N GLN A 66 -3.02 9.77 -1.33
CA GLN A 66 -3.89 10.61 -2.16
C GLN A 66 -4.69 11.60 -1.32
N PHE A 67 -5.28 11.15 -0.22
CA PHE A 67 -6.07 12.01 0.65
C PHE A 67 -5.24 13.12 1.30
N LYS A 68 -4.04 12.78 1.78
CA LYS A 68 -3.13 13.76 2.39
C LYS A 68 -2.61 14.76 1.35
N ALA A 69 -2.21 14.27 0.18
CA ALA A 69 -1.70 15.09 -0.90
C ALA A 69 -2.75 16.06 -1.45
N ALA A 70 -3.99 15.62 -1.62
CA ALA A 70 -5.09 16.47 -2.08
C ALA A 70 -5.33 17.66 -1.14
N ARG A 71 -5.18 17.48 0.18
CA ARG A 71 -5.32 18.56 1.17
C ARG A 71 -4.20 19.60 1.13
N LEU A 72 -3.05 19.22 0.61
CA LEU A 72 -1.85 20.06 0.51
C LEU A 72 -1.52 20.44 -0.94
N GLU A 73 -2.42 20.14 -1.86
CA GLU A 73 -2.31 20.43 -3.30
C GLU A 73 -1.02 19.84 -3.92
N VAL A 74 -0.56 18.69 -3.41
CA VAL A 74 0.60 17.98 -3.95
C VAL A 74 0.15 17.07 -5.10
N PRO A 75 0.75 17.20 -6.30
CA PRO A 75 0.45 16.29 -7.41
C PRO A 75 0.85 14.86 -7.08
N VAL A 76 -0.02 13.88 -7.43
CA VAL A 76 0.21 12.46 -7.15
C VAL A 76 -0.10 11.60 -8.36
N GLU A 77 0.82 10.69 -8.69
CA GLU A 77 0.63 9.64 -9.69
C GLU A 77 0.81 8.26 -9.03
N ARG A 78 -0.26 7.46 -8.94
CA ARG A 78 -0.29 6.21 -8.17
C ARG A 78 -0.05 4.99 -9.04
N TYR A 79 0.73 4.03 -8.54
CA TYR A 79 0.98 2.75 -9.21
C TYR A 79 0.87 1.58 -8.24
N GLU A 80 0.35 0.46 -8.74
CA GLU A 80 0.33 -0.83 -8.05
C GLU A 80 1.03 -1.86 -8.93
N VAL A 81 2.03 -2.54 -8.38
CA VAL A 81 2.89 -3.46 -9.12
C VAL A 81 2.98 -4.80 -8.41
N PHE A 82 2.66 -5.87 -9.12
CA PHE A 82 2.88 -7.24 -8.66
C PHE A 82 4.27 -7.69 -9.14
N THR A 83 5.13 -8.10 -8.21
CA THR A 83 6.53 -8.39 -8.53
C THR A 83 7.09 -9.60 -7.79
N GLY A 84 8.00 -10.32 -8.44
CA GLY A 84 8.84 -11.33 -7.80
C GLY A 84 10.13 -10.77 -7.20
N ASP A 85 10.52 -9.53 -7.61
CA ASP A 85 11.74 -8.85 -7.12
C ASP A 85 11.45 -7.35 -6.93
N VAL A 86 11.28 -6.97 -5.67
CA VAL A 86 10.94 -5.60 -5.26
C VAL A 86 12.01 -4.59 -5.72
N LEU A 87 13.29 -4.92 -5.55
CA LEU A 87 14.37 -3.97 -5.84
C LEU A 87 14.56 -3.75 -7.33
N LYS A 88 14.50 -4.83 -8.10
CA LYS A 88 14.53 -4.73 -9.55
C LYS A 88 13.36 -3.91 -10.08
N SER A 89 12.17 -4.08 -9.51
CA SER A 89 10.99 -3.30 -9.89
C SER A 89 11.15 -1.83 -9.55
N ILE A 90 11.70 -1.50 -8.38
CA ILE A 90 12.00 -0.10 -8.01
C ILE A 90 12.96 0.52 -9.03
N ALA A 91 14.04 -0.17 -9.40
CA ALA A 91 15.02 0.33 -10.36
C ALA A 91 14.39 0.60 -11.73
N LEU A 92 13.55 -0.30 -12.23
CA LEU A 92 12.83 -0.13 -13.50
C LEU A 92 11.83 1.04 -13.41
N LEU A 93 11.05 1.12 -12.35
CA LEU A 93 10.05 2.18 -12.18
C LEU A 93 10.67 3.57 -12.09
N VAL A 94 11.84 3.71 -11.48
CA VAL A 94 12.57 4.98 -11.46
C VAL A 94 12.86 5.46 -12.87
N GLN A 95 13.30 4.56 -13.74
CA GLN A 95 13.61 4.87 -15.13
C GLN A 95 12.35 5.14 -15.96
N ASP A 96 11.37 4.24 -15.91
CA ASP A 96 10.15 4.32 -16.72
C ASP A 96 9.29 5.53 -16.37
N LEU A 97 9.18 5.85 -15.06
CA LEU A 97 8.41 6.99 -14.58
C LEU A 97 9.24 8.28 -14.48
N ARG A 98 10.53 8.21 -14.87
CA ARG A 98 11.47 9.35 -14.84
C ARG A 98 11.50 10.03 -13.49
N CYS A 99 11.63 9.23 -12.43
CA CYS A 99 11.73 9.76 -11.08
C CYS A 99 13.15 10.26 -10.80
N ASP A 100 13.27 11.47 -10.26
CA ASP A 100 14.56 12.08 -9.93
C ASP A 100 15.14 11.51 -8.64
N SER A 101 14.28 11.09 -7.72
CA SER A 101 14.68 10.58 -6.41
C SER A 101 13.73 9.53 -5.87
N ILE A 102 14.23 8.69 -4.96
CA ILE A 102 13.44 7.75 -4.16
C ILE A 102 13.37 8.29 -2.74
N VAL A 103 12.17 8.40 -2.19
CA VAL A 103 11.96 8.80 -0.80
C VAL A 103 11.89 7.57 0.08
N LEU A 104 12.80 7.48 1.04
CA LEU A 104 12.86 6.43 2.04
C LEU A 104 12.55 7.01 3.41
N VAL A 105 11.69 6.35 4.16
CA VAL A 105 11.32 6.77 5.51
C VAL A 105 11.84 5.77 6.52
N THR A 106 12.49 6.25 7.57
CA THR A 106 13.03 5.44 8.65
C THR A 106 12.56 5.96 10.01
N SER A 107 12.42 5.07 10.97
CA SER A 107 12.21 5.38 12.38
C SER A 107 13.16 4.55 13.24
N GLU A 108 13.43 4.99 14.46
CA GLU A 108 14.29 4.25 15.39
C GLU A 108 13.68 2.92 15.86
N GLN A 109 12.37 2.77 15.78
CA GLN A 109 11.65 1.66 16.43
C GLN A 109 10.86 0.77 15.48
N GLN A 110 10.67 1.16 14.23
CA GLN A 110 9.79 0.43 13.31
C GLN A 110 10.26 0.50 11.86
N GLU A 111 10.08 -0.62 11.16
CA GLU A 111 10.13 -0.67 9.71
C GLU A 111 8.93 0.12 9.16
N MET A 112 9.19 1.10 8.32
CA MET A 112 8.17 1.95 7.73
C MET A 112 8.21 1.86 6.23
N LEU A 113 7.05 1.57 5.62
CA LEU A 113 6.82 1.51 4.18
C LEU A 113 7.63 0.44 3.43
N LEU A 114 8.87 0.15 3.84
CA LEU A 114 9.73 -0.90 3.31
C LEU A 114 10.27 -1.79 4.42
N ARG A 115 10.57 -3.04 4.11
CA ARG A 115 11.25 -3.96 5.03
C ARG A 115 12.70 -3.55 5.21
N ALA A 116 13.28 -3.81 6.38
CA ALA A 116 14.68 -3.46 6.67
C ALA A 116 15.68 -4.04 5.66
N SER A 117 15.43 -5.25 5.16
CA SER A 117 16.25 -5.88 4.13
C SER A 117 16.20 -5.14 2.79
N GLU A 118 15.04 -4.67 2.39
CA GLU A 118 14.82 -3.90 1.15
C GLU A 118 15.47 -2.53 1.27
N LEU A 119 15.22 -1.85 2.40
CA LEU A 119 15.82 -0.56 2.72
C LEU A 119 17.34 -0.63 2.73
N LYS A 120 17.92 -1.62 3.41
CA LYS A 120 19.39 -1.82 3.46
C LYS A 120 19.98 -1.96 2.06
N ARG A 121 19.37 -2.76 1.20
CA ARG A 121 19.88 -2.97 -0.17
C ARG A 121 19.77 -1.71 -1.02
N LEU A 122 18.66 -0.95 -0.92
CA LEU A 122 18.51 0.33 -1.61
C LEU A 122 19.55 1.37 -1.15
N LEU A 123 19.92 1.35 0.13
CA LEU A 123 20.96 2.24 0.64
C LEU A 123 22.37 1.85 0.16
N MET A 124 22.62 0.56 -0.07
CA MET A 124 23.92 0.09 -0.57
C MET A 124 24.08 0.27 -2.08
N GLU A 125 23.03 0.06 -2.84
CA GLU A 125 23.03 0.13 -4.30
C GLU A 125 21.81 0.93 -4.80
N PRO A 126 21.84 2.26 -4.65
CA PRO A 126 20.70 3.09 -5.01
C PRO A 126 20.55 3.23 -6.52
N PRO A 127 19.36 2.94 -7.12
CA PRO A 127 19.15 3.10 -8.55
C PRO A 127 18.93 4.56 -8.98
N ALA A 128 18.73 5.48 -8.03
CA ALA A 128 18.61 6.93 -8.23
C ALA A 128 19.02 7.68 -6.96
N SER A 129 18.95 9.00 -7.00
CA SER A 129 19.16 9.82 -5.81
C SER A 129 18.21 9.41 -4.68
N LEU A 130 18.72 9.37 -3.44
CA LEU A 130 17.93 9.01 -2.28
C LEU A 130 17.61 10.23 -1.42
N VAL A 131 16.36 10.35 -1.02
CA VAL A 131 15.89 11.26 0.03
C VAL A 131 15.56 10.42 1.25
N LEU A 132 16.42 10.47 2.27
CA LEU A 132 16.22 9.72 3.52
C LEU A 132 15.57 10.63 4.56
N MET A 133 14.36 10.28 4.97
CA MET A 133 13.61 10.97 6.03
C MET A 133 13.66 10.14 7.31
N ARG A 134 14.26 10.67 8.37
CA ARG A 134 14.24 10.06 9.69
C ARG A 134 13.13 10.70 10.52
N LEU A 135 12.16 9.91 10.92
CA LEU A 135 11.13 10.34 11.84
C LEU A 135 11.57 10.13 13.29
N PRO A 136 11.27 11.08 14.18
CA PRO A 136 11.54 10.89 15.60
C PRO A 136 10.78 9.67 16.14
N ALA A 137 11.40 8.96 17.08
CA ALA A 137 10.72 7.92 17.82
C ALA A 137 9.48 8.50 18.47
N ARG A 138 8.32 7.87 18.25
CA ARG A 138 7.09 8.25 18.94
C ARG A 138 7.27 7.94 20.44
N THR A 139 7.70 8.92 21.19
CA THR A 139 7.73 8.83 22.66
C THR A 139 6.30 8.77 23.16
N GLY A 140 5.86 7.57 23.49
CA GLY A 140 4.78 7.33 24.43
C GLY A 140 3.35 7.57 24.00
N ARG A 141 2.66 6.52 23.99
CA ARG A 141 1.26 6.12 24.15
C ARG A 141 0.68 5.44 22.92
N THR A 142 0.66 4.13 23.05
CA THR A 142 -0.36 3.21 22.49
C THR A 142 -1.49 3.92 21.76
N GLN A 143 -1.30 4.21 20.49
CA GLN A 143 -2.45 4.29 19.60
C GLN A 143 -2.67 2.86 19.09
N THR A 144 -3.59 2.20 19.78
CA THR A 144 -4.19 0.93 19.37
C THR A 144 -4.61 0.99 17.89
N PRO A 145 -4.63 -0.13 17.19
CA PRO A 145 -5.03 -0.23 15.77
C PRO A 145 -6.44 0.29 15.48
N GLN A 146 -7.20 0.70 16.49
CA GLN A 146 -8.55 1.28 16.36
C GLN A 146 -8.61 2.63 15.62
N VAL A 147 -7.54 3.42 15.59
CA VAL A 147 -7.60 4.74 14.92
C VAL A 147 -7.52 4.56 13.40
N VAL A 148 -6.72 3.62 12.91
CA VAL A 148 -6.65 3.31 11.47
C VAL A 148 -7.98 2.73 10.99
N SER A 149 -8.59 1.81 11.76
CA SER A 149 -9.89 1.22 11.41
C SER A 149 -11.04 2.25 11.44
N ARG A 150 -11.00 3.26 12.30
CA ARG A 150 -12.01 4.33 12.33
C ARG A 150 -11.87 5.30 11.16
N PHE A 151 -10.63 5.62 10.77
CA PHE A 151 -10.35 6.47 9.62
C PHE A 151 -10.76 5.79 8.31
N LEU A 152 -10.40 4.51 8.14
CA LEU A 152 -10.78 3.71 6.97
C LEU A 152 -12.30 3.48 6.91
N ARG A 153 -12.98 3.32 8.05
CA ARG A 153 -14.44 3.23 8.12
C ARG A 153 -15.11 4.54 7.73
N TRP A 154 -14.52 5.67 8.11
CA TRP A 154 -15.00 6.99 7.71
C TRP A 154 -14.81 7.24 6.21
N LEU A 155 -13.67 6.84 5.62
CA LEU A 155 -13.43 6.88 4.17
C LEU A 155 -14.43 6.02 3.40
N ARG A 156 -14.74 4.81 3.87
CA ARG A 156 -15.79 3.97 3.27
C ARG A 156 -17.18 4.63 3.27
N GLY A 157 -17.50 5.36 4.34
CA GLY A 157 -18.76 6.12 4.43
C GLY A 157 -18.85 7.28 3.44
N LEU A 158 -17.72 7.91 3.09
CA LEU A 158 -17.66 9.02 2.15
C LEU A 158 -17.78 8.58 0.67
N TRP A 159 -17.37 7.35 0.35
CA TRP A 159 -17.39 6.84 -1.02
C TRP A 159 -18.63 6.02 -1.37
N GLY A 160 -19.63 5.98 -0.47
CA GLY A 160 -20.95 5.40 -0.77
C GLY A 160 -20.94 3.95 -1.25
N TYR A 161 -19.93 3.16 -0.88
CA TYR A 161 -19.95 1.73 -1.13
C TYR A 161 -20.96 1.09 -0.17
N ARG A 162 -22.20 1.04 -0.62
CA ARG A 162 -23.27 0.28 0.00
C ARG A 162 -22.97 -1.20 -0.27
N ASP A 163 -22.67 -1.93 0.78
CA ASP A 163 -22.66 -3.39 0.76
C ASP A 163 -24.14 -3.87 0.66
N ASP A 164 -24.71 -3.85 -0.54
CA ASP A 164 -26.06 -4.37 -0.82
C ASP A 164 -26.05 -5.92 -0.96
N ALA A 165 -25.12 -6.60 -0.28
CA ALA A 165 -25.00 -8.06 -0.35
C ALA A 165 -25.66 -8.80 0.82
N GLN A 166 -26.66 -8.23 1.50
CA GLN A 166 -27.33 -8.90 2.63
C GLN A 166 -28.83 -9.04 2.55
N ASP A 167 -29.46 -8.71 1.42
CA ASP A 167 -30.88 -9.02 1.19
C ASP A 167 -31.07 -9.71 -0.17
N ALA A 168 -30.50 -10.90 -0.33
CA ALA A 168 -30.98 -11.84 -1.33
C ALA A 168 -32.09 -12.68 -0.68
N PRO A 169 -33.34 -12.65 -1.18
CA PRO A 169 -34.40 -13.52 -0.68
C PRO A 169 -34.02 -14.97 -0.95
N GLY A 170 -34.35 -15.84 0.02
CA GLY A 170 -34.00 -17.25 0.07
C GLY A 170 -34.14 -17.96 -1.28
N VAL A 171 -33.03 -18.49 -1.75
CA VAL A 171 -33.02 -19.46 -2.82
C VAL A 171 -33.49 -20.78 -2.20
N GLU A 172 -34.75 -21.15 -2.46
CA GLU A 172 -35.26 -22.49 -2.17
C GLU A 172 -34.34 -23.52 -2.87
N GLU A 173 -33.79 -24.45 -2.11
CA GLU A 173 -33.02 -25.55 -2.68
C GLU A 173 -33.91 -26.39 -3.62
N PRO A 174 -33.49 -26.64 -4.85
CA PRO A 174 -34.27 -27.47 -5.78
C PRO A 174 -34.32 -28.91 -5.29
N SER A 175 -35.51 -29.45 -5.19
CA SER A 175 -35.90 -30.77 -4.62
C SER A 175 -35.37 -32.01 -5.37
N TRP A 176 -34.45 -31.89 -6.31
CA TRP A 176 -33.94 -33.01 -7.13
C TRP A 176 -32.58 -33.57 -6.68
N ILE A 177 -32.00 -33.09 -5.57
CA ILE A 177 -30.77 -33.66 -4.97
C ILE A 177 -31.18 -34.69 -3.89
N ARG A 178 -32.01 -35.68 -4.22
CA ARG A 178 -32.20 -36.86 -3.41
C ARG A 178 -31.76 -38.07 -4.22
N MET A 179 -30.45 -38.35 -4.21
CA MET A 179 -29.93 -39.61 -4.74
C MET A 179 -30.29 -40.74 -3.76
N GLU A 180 -31.07 -41.69 -4.24
CA GLU A 180 -31.36 -42.92 -3.58
C GLU A 180 -30.08 -43.73 -3.34
N GLU A 181 -29.83 -44.16 -2.09
CA GLU A 181 -28.81 -45.13 -1.78
C GLU A 181 -29.25 -46.49 -2.33
N PRO A 182 -28.37 -47.26 -3.00
CA PRO A 182 -28.70 -48.64 -3.40
C PRO A 182 -28.64 -49.56 -2.19
N HIS A 183 -29.77 -50.22 -1.90
CA HIS A 183 -29.86 -51.37 -1.03
C HIS A 183 -28.93 -52.49 -1.51
N GLN A 184 -27.93 -52.85 -0.68
CA GLN A 184 -27.23 -54.11 -0.83
C GLN A 184 -28.03 -55.17 -0.08
N GLY A 185 -28.59 -56.13 -0.86
CA GLY A 185 -29.04 -57.42 -0.40
C GLY A 185 -27.91 -58.46 -0.51
#